data_99360d92631e6c4735600b4cc8781691
#
_entry.id   99360d92631e6c4735600b4cc8781691
#
_cell.length_a   1.000
_cell.length_b   1.000
_cell.length_c   1.000
_cell.angle_alpha   90.00
_cell.angle_beta   90.00
_cell.angle_gamma   90.00
#
_symmetry.space_group_name_H-M   'P 1'
#
loop_
_entity.id
_entity.type
_entity.pdbx_description
1 polymer ?
#
loop_
_entity_poly.entity_id
_entity_poly.type
_entity_poly.pdbx_seq_one_letter_code
_entity_poly.pdbx_strand_id
1 'polypeptide(L)'
;VHRKTKRNWFLNRKIKSFSNYLSRIVSEEHLESIARSSGFKKRKSAIAPKEFLDTVFFCNQTNSPSLSEYSIDLAQQGTHVSKQAIDKRFNEQTKSMLSNLLQDVMGHQLSTKAEGNRYRSLFTDIRIMDSSEFNVSKRAAKVFPGYGGEGREAIVQIQFEYQLFGGKVTTLSIGSALDSDSTEGMKTIDQIPAQTLLLRDLGYSSPKAFRELGSRGLYFISRAKTQWNFYTFQDGQYHQITTANIIDRLKKSGNTYIDIEVFVGEQVRTPVRLIANLLSEEQKLKRLKKKSAKRKLGKDALESIGLNLFVTNVEEHKCCAQEIYELYTLRWQVELVFKAWKSVMHVHKIHCMNPNRLECIILIKLLWVMLNWSIVQCLKQITRMDLSYHKVMRTLLARSQSLSRAIMENQEMFKRWLGQLIEICKLHNVKEYKKQGNRIMEKIQYIRSKYVVCS
;
A
#
# COMPACT_ATOMS: atom_id res chain seq x y z
N VAL A 1 26.22 -3.80 -31.48
CA VAL A 1 26.61 -2.44 -31.05
C VAL A 1 25.35 -1.56 -30.91
N HIS A 2 24.45 -1.52 -31.88
CA HIS A 2 23.26 -0.63 -31.89
C HIS A 2 22.25 -0.86 -30.75
N ARG A 3 22.08 -2.12 -30.26
CA ARG A 3 21.20 -2.43 -29.12
C ARG A 3 21.76 -1.97 -27.76
N LYS A 4 23.09 -1.99 -27.56
CA LYS A 4 23.76 -1.48 -26.34
C LYS A 4 23.63 0.03 -26.22
N THR A 5 23.83 0.76 -27.32
CA THR A 5 23.73 2.25 -27.34
C THR A 5 22.30 2.75 -27.07
N LYS A 6 21.27 2.15 -27.67
CA LYS A 6 19.87 2.47 -27.39
C LYS A 6 19.48 2.17 -25.94
N ARG A 7 20.01 1.09 -25.36
CA ARG A 7 19.77 0.72 -23.96
C ARG A 7 20.39 1.72 -22.98
N ASN A 8 21.62 2.16 -23.24
CA ASN A 8 22.31 3.16 -22.41
C ASN A 8 21.64 4.53 -22.51
N TRP A 9 21.17 4.96 -23.69
CA TRP A 9 20.42 6.20 -23.85
C TRP A 9 19.11 6.21 -23.04
N PHE A 10 18.34 5.13 -23.11
CA PHE A 10 17.08 4.97 -22.36
C PHE A 10 17.30 4.97 -20.85
N LEU A 11 18.38 4.32 -20.39
CA LEU A 11 18.81 4.29 -19.00
C LEU A 11 19.11 5.70 -18.49
N ASN A 12 19.96 6.43 -19.23
CA ASN A 12 20.36 7.78 -18.86
C ASN A 12 19.17 8.74 -18.83
N ARG A 13 18.22 8.61 -19.76
CA ARG A 13 17.00 9.43 -19.79
C ARG A 13 16.12 9.20 -18.54
N LYS A 14 15.96 7.95 -18.09
CA LYS A 14 15.17 7.65 -16.89
C LYS A 14 15.85 8.12 -15.62
N ILE A 15 17.16 7.91 -15.50
CA ILE A 15 17.96 8.42 -14.39
C ILE A 15 17.86 9.95 -14.33
N LYS A 16 18.01 10.62 -15.45
CA LYS A 16 17.87 12.07 -15.55
C LYS A 16 16.48 12.55 -15.13
N SER A 17 15.42 11.91 -15.64
CA SER A 17 14.04 12.24 -15.27
C SER A 17 13.77 12.09 -13.78
N PHE A 18 14.24 11.01 -13.16
CA PHE A 18 14.08 10.78 -11.73
C PHE A 18 14.93 11.75 -10.89
N SER A 19 16.15 12.04 -11.34
CA SER A 19 17.02 13.03 -10.69
C SER A 19 16.39 14.43 -10.74
N ASN A 20 15.86 14.84 -11.90
CA ASN A 20 15.15 16.12 -12.03
C ASN A 20 13.92 16.20 -11.10
N TYR A 21 13.15 15.12 -11.01
CA TYR A 21 12.02 15.03 -10.11
C TYR A 21 12.42 15.25 -8.65
N LEU A 22 13.45 14.55 -8.17
CA LEU A 22 13.94 14.70 -6.79
C LEU A 22 14.51 16.10 -6.54
N SER A 23 15.36 16.59 -7.46
CA SER A 23 15.96 17.94 -7.33
C SER A 23 14.90 19.03 -7.23
N ARG A 24 13.77 18.88 -7.94
CA ARG A 24 12.65 19.82 -7.85
C ARG A 24 11.99 19.78 -6.46
N ILE A 25 11.68 18.59 -5.97
CA ILE A 25 10.98 18.43 -4.68
C ILE A 25 11.81 18.94 -3.51
N VAL A 26 13.12 18.72 -3.53
CA VAL A 26 14.04 19.15 -2.48
C VAL A 26 14.65 20.53 -2.72
N SER A 27 14.26 21.24 -3.78
CA SER A 27 14.78 22.58 -4.07
C SER A 27 14.40 23.57 -2.98
N GLU A 28 15.30 24.47 -2.65
CA GLU A 28 15.06 25.49 -1.62
C GLU A 28 13.86 26.36 -1.96
N GLU A 29 13.72 26.77 -3.23
CA GLU A 29 12.59 27.56 -3.71
C GLU A 29 11.25 26.85 -3.49
N HIS A 30 11.16 25.55 -3.82
CA HIS A 30 9.95 24.77 -3.66
C HIS A 30 9.59 24.58 -2.16
N LEU A 31 10.58 24.24 -1.35
CA LEU A 31 10.39 24.07 0.10
C LEU A 31 10.00 25.38 0.80
N GLU A 32 10.59 26.51 0.38
CA GLU A 32 10.19 27.84 0.84
C GLU A 32 8.75 28.18 0.47
N SER A 33 8.32 27.87 -0.75
CA SER A 33 6.96 28.07 -1.20
C SER A 33 5.95 27.30 -0.33
N ILE A 34 6.21 26.00 -0.11
CA ILE A 34 5.37 25.15 0.75
C ILE A 34 5.39 25.66 2.21
N ALA A 35 6.56 26.05 2.72
CA ALA A 35 6.69 26.55 4.08
C ALA A 35 5.92 27.86 4.31
N ARG A 36 5.87 28.75 3.30
CA ARG A 36 5.08 29.99 3.38
C ARG A 36 3.58 29.70 3.29
N SER A 37 3.14 28.90 2.33
CA SER A 37 1.72 28.58 2.12
C SER A 37 1.13 27.83 3.32
N SER A 38 1.90 27.00 4.01
CA SER A 38 1.49 26.29 5.23
C SER A 38 1.57 27.13 6.50
N GLY A 39 2.15 28.32 6.44
CA GLY A 39 2.39 29.18 7.61
C GLY A 39 3.55 28.73 8.51
N PHE A 40 4.34 27.74 8.09
CA PHE A 40 5.56 27.33 8.81
C PHE A 40 6.59 28.45 8.88
N LYS A 41 6.73 29.22 7.79
CA LYS A 41 7.61 30.40 7.71
C LYS A 41 6.80 31.67 7.46
N LYS A 42 6.58 32.48 8.50
CA LYS A 42 5.92 33.80 8.41
C LYS A 42 6.90 34.97 8.34
N ARG A 43 8.08 34.81 8.94
CA ARG A 43 9.15 35.82 9.04
C ARG A 43 10.51 35.16 8.87
N LYS A 44 11.59 35.96 8.88
CA LYS A 44 12.96 35.45 8.96
C LYS A 44 13.09 34.61 10.24
N SER A 45 13.60 33.41 10.12
CA SER A 45 13.75 32.43 11.19
C SER A 45 15.19 31.91 11.23
N ALA A 46 15.69 31.59 12.41
CA ALA A 46 17.01 30.99 12.58
C ALA A 46 17.12 29.61 11.87
N ILE A 47 16.01 28.86 11.79
CA ILE A 47 15.98 27.56 11.11
C ILE A 47 15.29 27.75 9.75
N ALA A 48 16.00 27.52 8.66
CA ALA A 48 15.44 27.50 7.32
C ALA A 48 14.55 26.26 7.10
N PRO A 49 13.49 26.32 6.25
CA PRO A 49 12.62 25.18 5.97
C PRO A 49 13.40 23.96 5.47
N LYS A 50 14.39 24.14 4.60
CA LYS A 50 15.23 23.07 4.08
C LYS A 50 16.06 22.44 5.17
N GLU A 51 16.76 23.22 5.99
CA GLU A 51 17.58 22.70 7.11
C GLU A 51 16.73 21.90 8.10
N PHE A 52 15.54 22.42 8.45
CA PHE A 52 14.60 21.71 9.32
C PHE A 52 14.19 20.37 8.71
N LEU A 53 13.79 20.35 7.43
CA LEU A 53 13.37 19.12 6.76
C LEU A 53 14.52 18.13 6.61
N ASP A 54 15.69 18.57 6.22
CA ASP A 54 16.87 17.71 6.07
C ASP A 54 17.20 17.04 7.41
N THR A 55 17.26 17.83 8.50
CA THR A 55 17.51 17.31 9.85
C THR A 55 16.46 16.30 10.28
N VAL A 56 15.16 16.68 10.26
CA VAL A 56 14.11 15.78 10.75
C VAL A 56 13.91 14.56 9.84
N PHE A 57 14.12 14.70 8.53
CA PHE A 57 13.96 13.62 7.56
C PHE A 57 15.04 12.55 7.74
N PHE A 58 16.31 12.94 7.83
CA PHE A 58 17.41 11.97 7.91
C PHE A 58 17.61 11.40 9.31
N CYS A 59 17.31 12.16 10.36
CA CYS A 59 17.39 11.63 11.74
C CYS A 59 16.26 10.62 12.07
N ASN A 60 15.09 10.71 11.44
CA ASN A 60 13.94 9.82 11.72
C ASN A 60 13.88 8.53 10.92
N GLN A 61 14.92 8.15 10.19
CA GLN A 61 14.87 6.97 9.32
C GLN A 61 14.68 5.65 10.08
N THR A 62 15.37 5.48 11.21
CA THR A 62 15.33 4.24 12.00
C THR A 62 14.80 4.46 13.40
N ASN A 63 15.22 5.51 14.05
CA ASN A 63 14.94 5.79 15.45
C ASN A 63 14.04 7.02 15.58
N SER A 64 13.51 7.26 16.78
CA SER A 64 12.91 8.54 17.14
C SER A 64 13.95 9.34 17.90
N PRO A 65 14.66 10.28 17.24
CA PRO A 65 15.71 11.04 17.90
C PRO A 65 15.15 11.95 18.99
N SER A 66 15.97 12.26 19.96
CA SER A 66 15.67 13.25 20.97
C SER A 66 15.74 14.67 20.40
N LEU A 67 15.13 15.64 21.09
CA LEU A 67 15.25 17.04 20.69
C LEU A 67 16.69 17.55 20.72
N SER A 68 17.53 16.95 21.59
CA SER A 68 18.96 17.29 21.67
C SER A 68 19.71 16.79 20.43
N GLU A 69 19.40 15.61 19.91
CA GLU A 69 20.01 15.08 18.68
C GLU A 69 19.67 15.96 17.48
N TYR A 70 18.41 16.44 17.34
CA TYR A 70 18.09 17.43 16.30
C TYR A 70 18.86 18.73 16.45
N SER A 71 19.07 19.21 17.72
CA SER A 71 19.84 20.42 17.98
C SER A 71 21.32 20.26 17.61
N ILE A 72 21.89 19.10 17.87
CA ILE A 72 23.29 18.76 17.51
C ILE A 72 23.42 18.71 15.99
N ASP A 73 22.49 18.05 15.30
CA ASP A 73 22.52 17.92 13.83
C ASP A 73 22.39 19.29 13.14
N LEU A 74 21.50 20.17 13.62
CA LEU A 74 21.40 21.56 13.14
C LEU A 74 22.68 22.37 13.42
N ALA A 75 23.28 22.18 14.58
CA ALA A 75 24.54 22.86 14.91
C ALA A 75 25.70 22.43 13.98
N GLN A 76 25.75 21.17 13.57
CA GLN A 76 26.71 20.67 12.57
C GLN A 76 26.48 21.32 11.18
N GLN A 77 25.26 21.75 10.89
CA GLN A 77 24.91 22.50 9.67
C GLN A 77 25.10 24.01 9.82
N GLY A 78 25.58 24.49 10.97
CA GLY A 78 25.85 25.92 11.23
C GLY A 78 24.67 26.64 11.93
N THR A 79 23.56 25.96 12.23
CA THR A 79 22.38 26.57 12.86
C THR A 79 22.29 26.20 14.34
N HIS A 80 22.71 27.13 15.21
CA HIS A 80 22.71 26.94 16.65
C HIS A 80 21.36 27.31 17.28
N VAL A 81 20.60 26.32 17.73
CA VAL A 81 19.29 26.50 18.35
C VAL A 81 19.10 25.57 19.55
N SER A 82 18.31 26.01 20.52
CA SER A 82 17.99 25.18 21.68
C SER A 82 16.98 24.08 21.33
N LYS A 83 17.00 22.99 22.11
CA LYS A 83 15.99 21.92 22.00
C LYS A 83 14.55 22.41 22.13
N GLN A 84 14.32 23.47 22.94
CA GLN A 84 13.00 24.10 23.10
C GLN A 84 12.56 24.83 21.82
N ALA A 85 13.49 25.49 21.13
CA ALA A 85 13.21 26.14 19.84
C ALA A 85 12.80 25.13 18.78
N ILE A 86 13.44 23.95 18.78
CA ILE A 86 13.08 22.84 17.88
C ILE A 86 11.71 22.25 18.25
N ASP A 87 11.44 22.03 19.55
CA ASP A 87 10.14 21.50 19.99
C ASP A 87 8.96 22.39 19.56
N LYS A 88 9.12 23.70 19.65
CA LYS A 88 8.13 24.68 19.19
C LYS A 88 7.87 24.62 17.67
N ARG A 89 8.78 24.02 16.89
CA ARG A 89 8.59 23.81 15.46
C ARG A 89 7.65 22.65 15.13
N PHE A 90 7.48 21.68 16.03
CA PHE A 90 6.52 20.59 15.87
C PHE A 90 5.10 21.06 16.25
N ASN A 91 4.42 21.68 15.32
CA ASN A 91 3.11 22.32 15.49
C ASN A 91 2.21 22.09 14.27
N GLU A 92 0.98 22.66 14.28
CA GLU A 92 0.00 22.51 13.19
C GLU A 92 0.53 23.00 11.84
N GLN A 93 1.32 24.08 11.81
CA GLN A 93 1.90 24.61 10.57
C GLN A 93 2.92 23.64 9.98
N THR A 94 3.69 22.97 10.83
CA THR A 94 4.63 21.93 10.39
C THR A 94 3.88 20.70 9.88
N LYS A 95 2.80 20.30 10.54
CA LYS A 95 1.94 19.21 10.03
C LYS A 95 1.38 19.54 8.64
N SER A 96 0.87 20.76 8.48
CA SER A 96 0.37 21.24 7.19
C SER A 96 1.46 21.24 6.11
N MET A 97 2.66 21.75 6.43
CA MET A 97 3.81 21.73 5.52
C MET A 97 4.19 20.31 5.07
N LEU A 98 4.30 19.38 6.02
CA LEU A 98 4.66 17.99 5.74
C LEU A 98 3.56 17.25 4.95
N SER A 99 2.29 17.54 5.25
CA SER A 99 1.15 16.97 4.50
C SER A 99 1.10 17.49 3.07
N ASN A 100 1.30 18.79 2.86
CA ASN A 100 1.37 19.39 1.53
C ASN A 100 2.54 18.81 0.71
N LEU A 101 3.70 18.65 1.35
CA LEU A 101 4.85 18.02 0.70
C LEU A 101 4.57 16.54 0.34
N LEU A 102 3.91 15.80 1.21
CA LEU A 102 3.53 14.41 0.94
C LEU A 102 2.56 14.32 -0.24
N GLN A 103 1.56 15.18 -0.30
CA GLN A 103 0.61 15.25 -1.41
C GLN A 103 1.31 15.63 -2.72
N ASP A 104 2.24 16.58 -2.69
CA ASP A 104 3.01 16.96 -3.87
C ASP A 104 3.90 15.81 -4.37
N VAL A 105 4.60 15.12 -3.48
CA VAL A 105 5.38 13.91 -3.81
C VAL A 105 4.49 12.82 -4.41
N MET A 106 3.28 12.62 -3.87
CA MET A 106 2.33 11.65 -4.41
C MET A 106 1.79 12.07 -5.78
N GLY A 107 1.54 13.35 -6.00
CA GLY A 107 1.04 13.87 -7.29
C GLY A 107 2.05 13.72 -8.44
N HIS A 108 3.33 13.83 -8.15
CA HIS A 108 4.39 13.85 -9.16
C HIS A 108 5.14 12.53 -9.36
N GLN A 109 4.60 11.42 -8.88
CA GLN A 109 5.23 10.10 -9.04
C GLN A 109 5.46 9.73 -10.50
N LEU A 110 6.62 9.13 -10.77
CA LEU A 110 6.93 8.57 -12.08
C LEU A 110 6.04 7.34 -12.34
N SER A 111 5.29 7.38 -13.45
CA SER A 111 4.52 6.21 -13.88
C SER A 111 5.41 5.17 -14.53
N THR A 112 5.26 3.91 -14.14
CA THR A 112 5.89 2.80 -14.84
C THR A 112 5.02 2.41 -16.04
N LYS A 113 5.58 2.43 -17.25
CA LYS A 113 4.95 1.76 -18.39
C LYS A 113 5.21 0.26 -18.22
N ALA A 114 4.26 -0.48 -17.66
CA ALA A 114 4.34 -1.93 -17.69
C ALA A 114 4.08 -2.42 -19.11
N GLU A 115 4.80 -3.46 -19.55
CA GLU A 115 4.58 -4.10 -20.84
C GLU A 115 3.18 -4.76 -20.88
N GLY A 116 2.55 -4.84 -22.06
CA GLY A 116 1.17 -5.26 -22.21
C GLY A 116 0.92 -6.67 -21.69
N ASN A 117 -0.11 -6.84 -20.90
CA ASN A 117 -0.69 -8.13 -20.54
C ASN A 117 -2.21 -8.08 -20.77
N ARG A 118 -2.87 -9.25 -20.82
CA ARG A 118 -4.32 -9.36 -21.05
C ARG A 118 -5.14 -8.47 -20.09
N TYR A 119 -4.77 -8.38 -18.83
CA TYR A 119 -5.54 -7.61 -17.85
C TYR A 119 -5.50 -6.09 -18.10
N ARG A 120 -4.54 -5.60 -18.89
CA ARG A 120 -4.52 -4.20 -19.33
C ARG A 120 -5.55 -3.88 -20.41
N SER A 121 -5.99 -4.87 -21.18
CA SER A 121 -7.12 -4.69 -22.11
C SER A 121 -8.48 -4.82 -21.41
N LEU A 122 -8.51 -5.49 -20.24
CA LEU A 122 -9.73 -5.69 -19.46
C LEU A 122 -9.96 -4.60 -18.41
N PHE A 123 -8.88 -4.08 -17.82
CA PHE A 123 -8.94 -3.11 -16.75
C PHE A 123 -8.04 -1.91 -17.01
N THR A 124 -8.54 -0.72 -16.76
CA THR A 124 -7.73 0.52 -16.80
C THR A 124 -6.53 0.42 -15.86
N ASP A 125 -6.75 -0.15 -14.66
CA ASP A 125 -5.71 -0.47 -13.69
C ASP A 125 -6.19 -1.56 -12.73
N ILE A 126 -5.26 -2.13 -11.96
CA ILE A 126 -5.54 -2.95 -10.78
C ILE A 126 -4.98 -2.22 -9.57
N ARG A 127 -5.83 -1.88 -8.60
CA ARG A 127 -5.43 -1.23 -7.35
C ARG A 127 -5.52 -2.18 -6.18
N ILE A 128 -4.51 -2.15 -5.34
CA ILE A 128 -4.44 -2.94 -4.12
C ILE A 128 -4.44 -1.99 -2.93
N MET A 129 -5.41 -2.16 -2.02
CA MET A 129 -5.54 -1.36 -0.81
C MET A 129 -5.57 -2.24 0.43
N ASP A 130 -4.89 -1.78 1.47
CA ASP A 130 -4.94 -2.38 2.81
C ASP A 130 -4.54 -1.33 3.86
N SER A 131 -4.78 -1.64 5.13
CA SER A 131 -4.40 -0.80 6.26
C SER A 131 -3.39 -1.50 7.18
N SER A 132 -2.67 -0.70 7.95
CA SER A 132 -1.75 -1.21 8.97
C SER A 132 -1.78 -0.34 10.22
N GLU A 133 -1.99 -0.96 11.36
CA GLU A 133 -2.12 -0.30 12.64
C GLU A 133 -0.87 -0.49 13.52
N PHE A 134 -0.64 0.49 14.42
CA PHE A 134 0.33 0.39 15.49
C PHE A 134 -0.03 1.29 16.67
N ASN A 135 0.33 0.84 17.87
CA ASN A 135 0.08 1.59 19.10
C ASN A 135 1.05 2.79 19.22
N VAL A 136 0.54 3.88 19.77
CA VAL A 136 1.31 5.08 20.11
C VAL A 136 1.07 5.48 21.57
N SER A 137 1.74 6.53 22.05
CA SER A 137 1.56 7.02 23.43
C SER A 137 0.09 7.34 23.69
N LYS A 138 -0.45 6.91 24.84
CA LYS A 138 -1.82 7.23 25.31
C LYS A 138 -2.14 8.72 25.31
N ARG A 139 -1.14 9.59 25.38
CA ARG A 139 -1.33 11.06 25.28
C ARG A 139 -1.86 11.50 23.91
N ALA A 140 -1.70 10.67 22.90
CA ALA A 140 -2.23 10.89 21.55
C ALA A 140 -3.67 10.37 21.36
N ALA A 141 -4.32 9.84 22.39
CA ALA A 141 -5.67 9.25 22.27
C ALA A 141 -6.75 10.26 21.81
N LYS A 142 -6.55 11.56 22.03
CA LYS A 142 -7.46 12.60 21.50
C LYS A 142 -7.37 12.75 19.97
N VAL A 143 -6.21 12.47 19.39
CA VAL A 143 -5.94 12.58 17.93
C VAL A 143 -6.13 11.24 17.26
N PHE A 144 -5.63 10.18 17.88
CA PHE A 144 -5.69 8.80 17.38
C PHE A 144 -6.36 7.87 18.42
N PRO A 145 -7.67 8.00 18.65
CA PRO A 145 -8.35 7.12 19.57
C PRO A 145 -8.20 5.66 19.16
N GLY A 146 -7.91 4.79 20.11
CA GLY A 146 -7.79 3.35 19.92
C GLY A 146 -9.03 2.59 20.40
N TYR A 147 -8.93 1.26 20.44
CA TYR A 147 -10.06 0.39 20.83
C TYR A 147 -10.35 0.37 22.33
N GLY A 148 -9.55 1.07 23.14
CA GLY A 148 -9.61 1.00 24.60
C GLY A 148 -8.86 -0.20 25.19
N GLY A 149 -8.71 -0.20 26.51
CA GLY A 149 -7.90 -1.18 27.23
C GLY A 149 -6.42 -0.80 27.29
N GLU A 150 -5.68 -1.43 28.20
CA GLU A 150 -4.27 -1.13 28.46
C GLU A 150 -3.42 -1.30 27.22
N GLY A 151 -2.65 -0.26 26.87
CA GLY A 151 -1.76 -0.22 25.71
C GLY A 151 -2.48 -0.12 24.35
N ARG A 152 -3.80 0.08 24.33
CA ARG A 152 -4.62 0.23 23.12
C ARG A 152 -5.47 1.51 23.12
N GLU A 153 -5.14 2.44 23.97
CA GLU A 153 -5.86 3.72 24.12
C GLU A 153 -5.65 4.65 22.92
N ALA A 154 -4.49 4.53 22.26
CA ALA A 154 -4.15 5.33 21.10
C ALA A 154 -3.50 4.46 20.02
N ILE A 155 -4.09 4.44 18.83
CA ILE A 155 -3.66 3.62 17.70
C ILE A 155 -3.69 4.44 16.43
N VAL A 156 -2.56 4.48 15.74
CA VAL A 156 -2.46 5.05 14.38
C VAL A 156 -2.76 3.96 13.37
N GLN A 157 -3.62 4.27 12.42
CA GLN A 157 -3.86 3.46 11.24
C GLN A 157 -3.27 4.16 10.00
N ILE A 158 -2.49 3.44 9.22
CA ILE A 158 -2.00 3.91 7.91
C ILE A 158 -2.81 3.21 6.83
N GLN A 159 -3.47 3.99 5.98
CA GLN A 159 -4.13 3.52 4.76
C GLN A 159 -3.16 3.62 3.60
N PHE A 160 -3.04 2.55 2.80
CA PHE A 160 -2.14 2.50 1.66
C PHE A 160 -2.79 1.82 0.47
N GLU A 161 -2.86 2.55 -0.66
CA GLU A 161 -3.31 2.02 -1.95
C GLU A 161 -2.29 2.33 -3.03
N TYR A 162 -2.05 1.37 -3.91
CA TYR A 162 -1.16 1.57 -5.05
C TYR A 162 -1.65 0.84 -6.31
N GLN A 163 -1.22 1.35 -7.45
CA GLN A 163 -1.47 0.80 -8.77
C GLN A 163 -0.52 -0.36 -9.07
N LEU A 164 -1.06 -1.51 -9.45
CA LEU A 164 -0.22 -2.67 -9.78
C LEU A 164 0.53 -2.47 -11.11
N PHE A 165 -0.11 -1.86 -12.10
CA PHE A 165 0.49 -1.64 -13.42
C PHE A 165 1.42 -0.44 -13.45
N GLY A 166 1.01 0.67 -12.87
CA GLY A 166 1.76 1.92 -12.86
C GLY A 166 2.78 2.04 -11.75
N GLY A 167 2.61 1.27 -10.68
CA GLY A 167 3.44 1.35 -9.49
C GLY A 167 3.25 2.64 -8.68
N LYS A 168 2.26 3.48 -9.02
CA LYS A 168 1.97 4.71 -8.28
C LYS A 168 1.23 4.40 -6.99
N VAL A 169 1.58 5.09 -5.92
CA VAL A 169 0.79 5.17 -4.69
C VAL A 169 -0.38 6.12 -4.93
N THR A 170 -1.58 5.67 -4.71
CA THR A 170 -2.81 6.46 -4.91
C THR A 170 -3.40 6.94 -3.60
N THR A 171 -3.17 6.20 -2.51
CA THR A 171 -3.55 6.59 -1.15
C THR A 171 -2.40 6.30 -0.20
N LEU A 172 -2.04 7.29 0.60
CA LEU A 172 -1.16 7.16 1.75
C LEU A 172 -1.60 8.19 2.78
N SER A 173 -2.37 7.75 3.77
CA SER A 173 -2.94 8.62 4.80
C SER A 173 -2.83 7.99 6.18
N ILE A 174 -2.94 8.83 7.19
CA ILE A 174 -2.99 8.44 8.59
C ILE A 174 -4.37 8.76 9.16
N GLY A 175 -4.84 7.89 10.01
CA GLY A 175 -6.10 8.01 10.71
C GLY A 175 -6.08 7.28 12.05
N SER A 176 -7.23 7.21 12.69
CA SER A 176 -7.48 6.46 13.92
C SER A 176 -7.84 5.01 13.59
N ALA A 177 -7.56 4.10 14.51
CA ALA A 177 -8.05 2.71 14.41
C ALA A 177 -9.58 2.59 14.49
N LEU A 178 -10.28 3.62 14.96
CA LEU A 178 -11.75 3.66 14.98
C LEU A 178 -12.33 4.02 13.60
N ASP A 179 -11.53 4.55 12.68
CA ASP A 179 -11.95 4.79 11.31
C ASP A 179 -12.10 3.45 10.58
N SER A 180 -13.31 3.14 10.13
CA SER A 180 -13.52 1.84 9.48
C SER A 180 -12.85 1.78 8.11
N ASP A 181 -12.19 0.68 7.78
CA ASP A 181 -11.60 0.43 6.47
C ASP A 181 -12.62 0.65 5.34
N SER A 182 -13.89 0.27 5.56
CA SER A 182 -14.96 0.48 4.59
C SER A 182 -15.21 1.96 4.30
N THR A 183 -15.24 2.82 5.32
CA THR A 183 -15.39 4.27 5.17
C THR A 183 -14.16 4.89 4.49
N GLU A 184 -12.96 4.51 4.95
CA GLU A 184 -11.71 4.99 4.36
C GLU A 184 -11.58 4.61 2.89
N GLY A 185 -11.93 3.38 2.54
CA GLY A 185 -11.91 2.91 1.15
C GLY A 185 -12.87 3.63 0.21
N MET A 186 -13.89 4.30 0.76
CA MET A 186 -14.87 5.06 -0.03
C MET A 186 -14.49 6.54 -0.21
N LYS A 187 -13.59 7.11 0.61
CA LYS A 187 -13.22 8.54 0.55
C LYS A 187 -12.64 8.98 -0.79
N THR A 188 -11.95 8.09 -1.47
CA THR A 188 -11.23 8.39 -2.73
C THR A 188 -11.88 7.78 -3.96
N ILE A 189 -13.08 7.20 -3.82
CA ILE A 189 -13.71 6.41 -4.90
C ILE A 189 -13.99 7.26 -6.15
N ASP A 190 -14.35 8.54 -5.98
CA ASP A 190 -14.63 9.47 -7.08
C ASP A 190 -13.40 9.77 -7.94
N GLN A 191 -12.20 9.55 -7.42
CA GLN A 191 -10.93 9.77 -8.10
C GLN A 191 -10.42 8.51 -8.82
N ILE A 192 -11.17 7.40 -8.76
CA ILE A 192 -10.77 6.15 -9.37
C ILE A 192 -11.36 6.10 -10.79
N PRO A 193 -10.52 5.96 -11.83
CA PRO A 193 -11.01 5.82 -13.20
C PRO A 193 -11.92 4.60 -13.35
N ALA A 194 -12.99 4.73 -14.13
CA ALA A 194 -13.85 3.59 -14.45
C ALA A 194 -13.06 2.41 -15.03
N GLN A 195 -13.61 1.22 -14.95
CA GLN A 195 -12.98 -0.05 -15.35
C GLN A 195 -11.68 -0.39 -14.57
N THR A 196 -11.45 0.26 -13.42
CA THR A 196 -10.37 -0.15 -12.49
C THR A 196 -10.83 -1.33 -11.66
N LEU A 197 -9.97 -2.34 -11.51
CA LEU A 197 -10.18 -3.49 -10.62
C LEU A 197 -9.60 -3.18 -9.22
N LEU A 198 -10.43 -3.29 -8.20
CA LEU A 198 -10.07 -3.09 -6.80
C LEU A 198 -9.89 -4.42 -6.08
N LEU A 199 -8.71 -4.64 -5.51
CA LEU A 199 -8.37 -5.79 -4.67
C LEU A 199 -8.22 -5.29 -3.23
N ARG A 200 -9.27 -5.47 -2.43
CA ARG A 200 -9.33 -4.99 -1.05
C ARG A 200 -9.60 -6.13 -0.07
N ASP A 201 -9.18 -5.97 1.18
CA ASP A 201 -9.50 -6.95 2.22
C ASP A 201 -10.97 -6.87 2.65
N LEU A 202 -11.37 -7.87 3.42
CA LEU A 202 -12.74 -8.03 3.90
C LEU A 202 -13.24 -6.84 4.75
N GLY A 203 -12.31 -6.11 5.40
CA GLY A 203 -12.61 -4.88 6.14
C GLY A 203 -13.24 -3.76 5.31
N TYR A 204 -12.89 -3.69 4.02
CA TYR A 204 -13.44 -2.71 3.07
C TYR A 204 -14.76 -3.12 2.44
N SER A 205 -15.28 -4.31 2.75
CA SER A 205 -16.33 -4.97 1.98
C SER A 205 -17.67 -4.94 2.68
N SER A 206 -18.69 -4.44 1.97
CA SER A 206 -20.09 -4.50 2.37
C SER A 206 -20.98 -4.52 1.12
N PRO A 207 -22.22 -5.05 1.20
CA PRO A 207 -23.16 -5.02 0.07
C PRO A 207 -23.40 -3.60 -0.47
N LYS A 208 -23.46 -2.60 0.41
CA LYS A 208 -23.60 -1.18 0.04
C LYS A 208 -22.37 -0.68 -0.74
N ALA A 209 -21.15 -1.01 -0.25
CA ALA A 209 -19.93 -0.63 -0.94
C ALA A 209 -19.86 -1.26 -2.35
N PHE A 210 -20.22 -2.52 -2.51
CA PHE A 210 -20.25 -3.19 -3.82
C PHE A 210 -21.21 -2.54 -4.80
N ARG A 211 -22.41 -2.14 -4.34
CA ARG A 211 -23.37 -1.39 -5.17
C ARG A 211 -22.76 -0.07 -5.66
N GLU A 212 -22.15 0.67 -4.76
CA GLU A 212 -21.53 1.95 -5.04
C GLU A 212 -20.36 1.82 -6.03
N LEU A 213 -19.51 0.81 -5.84
CA LEU A 213 -18.43 0.51 -6.79
C LEU A 213 -18.97 0.18 -8.18
N GLY A 214 -19.99 -0.68 -8.26
CA GLY A 214 -20.62 -1.07 -9.53
C GLY A 214 -21.28 0.10 -10.25
N SER A 215 -21.98 1.00 -9.52
CA SER A 215 -22.63 2.18 -10.12
C SER A 215 -21.64 3.18 -10.74
N ARG A 216 -20.38 3.13 -10.32
CA ARG A 216 -19.27 3.95 -10.86
C ARG A 216 -18.47 3.24 -11.95
N GLY A 217 -18.92 2.07 -12.40
CA GLY A 217 -18.20 1.27 -13.39
C GLY A 217 -16.86 0.73 -12.90
N LEU A 218 -16.71 0.55 -11.58
CA LEU A 218 -15.53 -0.04 -10.96
C LEU A 218 -15.72 -1.55 -10.77
N TYR A 219 -14.67 -2.30 -11.01
CA TYR A 219 -14.61 -3.72 -10.72
C TYR A 219 -14.04 -3.97 -9.34
N PHE A 220 -14.47 -5.05 -8.70
CA PHE A 220 -13.92 -5.50 -7.43
C PHE A 220 -13.80 -7.02 -7.36
N ILE A 221 -12.82 -7.49 -6.60
CA ILE A 221 -12.75 -8.86 -6.12
C ILE A 221 -12.52 -8.78 -4.61
N SER A 222 -13.40 -9.39 -3.86
CA SER A 222 -13.32 -9.44 -2.40
C SER A 222 -13.61 -10.83 -1.87
N ARG A 223 -13.09 -11.13 -0.69
CA ARG A 223 -13.59 -12.27 0.09
C ARG A 223 -15.00 -11.95 0.58
N ALA A 224 -15.81 -12.98 0.73
CA ALA A 224 -17.13 -12.87 1.32
C ALA A 224 -17.13 -13.39 2.77
N LYS A 225 -17.94 -12.76 3.62
CA LYS A 225 -18.23 -13.27 4.97
C LYS A 225 -19.23 -14.42 4.85
N THR A 226 -18.99 -15.52 5.55
CA THR A 226 -19.93 -16.64 5.60
C THR A 226 -21.27 -16.28 6.27
N GLN A 227 -21.29 -15.16 6.98
CA GLN A 227 -22.49 -14.60 7.64
C GLN A 227 -23.31 -13.70 6.73
N TRP A 228 -22.86 -13.41 5.51
CA TRP A 228 -23.66 -12.63 4.56
C TRP A 228 -24.78 -13.48 3.97
N ASN A 229 -25.95 -12.87 3.84
CA ASN A 229 -27.09 -13.50 3.17
C ASN A 229 -26.91 -13.38 1.66
N PHE A 230 -26.93 -14.52 0.99
CA PHE A 230 -26.90 -14.63 -0.47
C PHE A 230 -28.26 -15.13 -0.96
N TYR A 231 -28.69 -14.62 -2.09
CA TYR A 231 -29.98 -14.97 -2.68
C TYR A 231 -29.84 -15.24 -4.18
N THR A 232 -30.56 -16.23 -4.71
CA THR A 232 -30.89 -16.34 -6.14
C THR A 232 -32.23 -15.68 -6.37
N PHE A 233 -32.43 -15.20 -7.58
CA PHE A 233 -33.75 -14.66 -8.02
C PHE A 233 -34.33 -15.61 -9.05
N GLN A 234 -35.46 -16.26 -8.73
CA GLN A 234 -36.18 -17.23 -9.57
C GLN A 234 -37.68 -17.02 -9.38
N ASP A 235 -38.42 -17.13 -10.46
CA ASP A 235 -39.90 -17.01 -10.46
C ASP A 235 -40.43 -15.74 -9.76
N GLY A 236 -39.69 -14.61 -9.91
CA GLY A 236 -40.09 -13.33 -9.29
C GLY A 236 -39.77 -13.23 -7.79
N GLN A 237 -39.11 -14.23 -7.20
CA GLN A 237 -38.81 -14.29 -5.76
C GLN A 237 -37.33 -14.50 -5.45
N TYR A 238 -36.91 -14.00 -4.31
CA TYR A 238 -35.56 -14.21 -3.79
C TYR A 238 -35.51 -15.44 -2.87
N HIS A 239 -34.67 -16.41 -3.25
CA HIS A 239 -34.44 -17.62 -2.47
C HIS A 239 -33.06 -17.55 -1.83
N GLN A 240 -33.01 -17.65 -0.51
CA GLN A 240 -31.75 -17.61 0.23
C GLN A 240 -30.90 -18.84 -0.03
N ILE A 241 -29.60 -18.63 -0.25
CA ILE A 241 -28.60 -19.68 -0.36
C ILE A 241 -27.77 -19.72 0.90
N THR A 242 -27.79 -20.85 1.60
CA THR A 242 -26.97 -21.06 2.80
C THR A 242 -25.58 -21.56 2.44
N THR A 243 -24.64 -21.41 3.38
CA THR A 243 -23.29 -21.98 3.25
C THR A 243 -23.33 -23.51 3.06
N ALA A 244 -24.28 -24.18 3.73
CA ALA A 244 -24.50 -25.62 3.57
C ALA A 244 -24.92 -25.98 2.13
N ASN A 245 -25.83 -25.22 1.52
CA ASN A 245 -26.22 -25.42 0.13
C ASN A 245 -25.02 -25.28 -0.84
N ILE A 246 -24.13 -24.31 -0.59
CA ILE A 246 -22.92 -24.11 -1.40
C ILE A 246 -21.98 -25.31 -1.28
N ILE A 247 -21.74 -25.78 -0.07
CA ILE A 247 -20.89 -26.95 0.21
C ILE A 247 -21.46 -28.22 -0.45
N ASP A 248 -22.77 -28.43 -0.34
CA ASP A 248 -23.45 -29.58 -0.93
C ASP A 248 -23.38 -29.57 -2.47
N ARG A 249 -23.61 -28.39 -3.08
CA ARG A 249 -23.43 -28.22 -4.54
C ARG A 249 -22.01 -28.51 -4.99
N LEU A 250 -20.97 -28.02 -4.26
CA LEU A 250 -19.55 -28.31 -4.55
C LEU A 250 -19.24 -29.80 -4.50
N LYS A 251 -19.78 -30.50 -3.49
CA LYS A 251 -19.58 -31.94 -3.35
C LYS A 251 -20.27 -32.76 -4.42
N LYS A 252 -21.52 -32.39 -4.77
CA LYS A 252 -22.32 -33.07 -5.79
C LYS A 252 -21.82 -32.86 -7.22
N SER A 253 -21.35 -31.65 -7.53
CA SER A 253 -20.87 -31.33 -8.87
C SER A 253 -19.51 -31.95 -9.21
N GLY A 254 -18.71 -32.32 -8.20
CA GLY A 254 -17.31 -32.73 -8.39
C GLY A 254 -16.40 -31.62 -8.94
N ASN A 255 -16.93 -30.41 -9.12
CA ASN A 255 -16.17 -29.28 -9.64
C ASN A 255 -15.27 -28.65 -8.59
N THR A 256 -14.14 -28.11 -9.02
CA THR A 256 -13.21 -27.39 -8.14
C THR A 256 -13.82 -26.08 -7.62
N TYR A 257 -14.68 -25.44 -8.43
CA TYR A 257 -15.32 -24.17 -8.16
C TYR A 257 -16.81 -24.22 -8.45
N ILE A 258 -17.58 -23.47 -7.67
CA ILE A 258 -18.91 -22.99 -8.06
C ILE A 258 -18.77 -21.51 -8.43
N ASP A 259 -19.44 -21.13 -9.53
CA ASP A 259 -19.53 -19.76 -10.02
C ASP A 259 -21.01 -19.51 -10.36
N ILE A 260 -21.67 -18.66 -9.59
CA ILE A 260 -23.09 -18.38 -9.72
C ILE A 260 -23.39 -16.90 -9.53
N GLU A 261 -24.37 -16.41 -10.28
CA GLU A 261 -24.92 -15.08 -10.05
C GLU A 261 -25.85 -15.10 -8.85
N VAL A 262 -25.65 -14.16 -7.93
CA VAL A 262 -26.41 -14.04 -6.70
C VAL A 262 -26.60 -12.57 -6.32
N PHE A 263 -27.49 -12.33 -5.39
CA PHE A 263 -27.65 -11.06 -4.70
C PHE A 263 -27.10 -11.16 -3.29
N VAL A 264 -26.28 -10.21 -2.88
CA VAL A 264 -25.70 -10.16 -1.52
C VAL A 264 -26.34 -9.03 -0.70
N GLY A 265 -26.65 -9.33 0.54
CA GLY A 265 -27.26 -8.41 1.50
C GLY A 265 -28.76 -8.50 1.56
N GLU A 266 -29.33 -8.29 2.74
CA GLU A 266 -30.75 -8.46 3.02
C GLU A 266 -31.62 -7.31 2.46
N GLN A 267 -31.21 -6.08 2.76
CA GLN A 267 -31.93 -4.88 2.35
C GLN A 267 -31.49 -4.36 0.97
N VAL A 268 -30.16 -4.34 0.74
CA VAL A 268 -29.58 -3.71 -0.46
C VAL A 268 -29.60 -4.63 -1.67
N ARG A 269 -29.51 -5.95 -1.49
CA ARG A 269 -29.52 -6.99 -2.55
C ARG A 269 -28.72 -6.61 -3.78
N THR A 270 -27.40 -6.49 -3.59
CA THR A 270 -26.48 -6.12 -4.66
C THR A 270 -26.17 -7.33 -5.54
N PRO A 271 -26.33 -7.25 -6.87
CA PRO A 271 -25.98 -8.33 -7.77
C PRO A 271 -24.46 -8.53 -7.81
N VAL A 272 -24.01 -9.76 -7.66
CA VAL A 272 -22.59 -10.17 -7.70
C VAL A 272 -22.46 -11.60 -8.21
N ARG A 273 -21.28 -11.96 -8.72
CA ARG A 273 -20.89 -13.36 -8.91
C ARG A 273 -20.31 -13.87 -7.59
N LEU A 274 -20.83 -14.99 -7.12
CA LEU A 274 -20.33 -15.71 -5.97
C LEU A 274 -19.48 -16.89 -6.46
N ILE A 275 -18.19 -16.85 -6.11
CA ILE A 275 -17.24 -17.92 -6.43
C ILE A 275 -16.88 -18.63 -5.15
N ALA A 276 -17.07 -19.93 -5.14
CA ALA A 276 -16.82 -20.78 -3.99
C ALA A 276 -15.92 -21.95 -4.34
N ASN A 277 -14.99 -22.30 -3.45
CA ASN A 277 -14.19 -23.51 -3.54
C ASN A 277 -13.88 -24.09 -2.17
N LEU A 278 -13.72 -25.42 -2.12
CA LEU A 278 -13.26 -26.10 -0.91
C LEU A 278 -11.72 -26.04 -0.80
N LEU A 279 -11.26 -25.86 0.42
CA LEU A 279 -9.84 -25.99 0.76
C LEU A 279 -9.43 -27.46 0.76
N SER A 280 -8.15 -27.73 0.49
CA SER A 280 -7.58 -29.05 0.80
C SER A 280 -7.65 -29.32 2.31
N GLU A 281 -7.67 -30.58 2.71
CA GLU A 281 -7.73 -30.96 4.14
C GLU A 281 -6.55 -30.38 4.93
N GLU A 282 -5.36 -30.30 4.32
CA GLU A 282 -4.20 -29.66 4.94
C GLU A 282 -4.42 -28.16 5.22
N GLN A 283 -4.97 -27.44 4.25
CA GLN A 283 -5.27 -26.01 4.40
C GLN A 283 -6.40 -25.77 5.40
N LYS A 284 -7.41 -26.64 5.42
CA LYS A 284 -8.52 -26.62 6.36
C LYS A 284 -8.03 -26.83 7.79
N LEU A 285 -7.17 -27.82 8.04
CA LEU A 285 -6.54 -28.08 9.34
C LEU A 285 -5.69 -26.89 9.81
N LYS A 286 -4.88 -26.30 8.95
CA LYS A 286 -4.10 -25.10 9.26
C LYS A 286 -5.01 -23.92 9.66
N ARG A 287 -6.13 -23.73 8.96
CA ARG A 287 -7.11 -22.67 9.26
C ARG A 287 -7.83 -22.96 10.58
N LEU A 288 -8.19 -24.21 10.83
CA LEU A 288 -8.81 -24.66 12.08
C LEU A 288 -7.90 -24.35 13.28
N LYS A 289 -6.64 -24.81 13.25
CA LYS A 289 -5.65 -24.55 14.31
C LYS A 289 -5.50 -23.04 14.59
N LYS A 290 -5.42 -22.22 13.55
CA LYS A 290 -5.27 -20.76 13.70
C LYS A 290 -6.49 -20.07 14.30
N LYS A 291 -7.71 -20.53 13.98
CA LYS A 291 -8.95 -19.95 14.51
C LYS A 291 -9.27 -20.45 15.91
N SER A 292 -9.09 -21.74 16.19
CA SER A 292 -9.34 -22.33 17.52
C SER A 292 -8.39 -21.80 18.59
N ALA A 293 -7.15 -21.44 18.22
CA ALA A 293 -6.21 -20.79 19.14
C ALA A 293 -6.66 -19.39 19.60
N LYS A 294 -7.59 -18.75 18.88
CA LYS A 294 -8.08 -17.40 19.20
C LYS A 294 -9.43 -17.39 19.93
N ARG A 295 -10.29 -18.35 19.65
CA ARG A 295 -11.63 -18.47 20.23
C ARG A 295 -12.22 -19.85 20.00
N LYS A 296 -13.17 -20.25 20.87
CA LYS A 296 -14.00 -21.45 20.65
C LYS A 296 -14.88 -21.23 19.42
N LEU A 297 -14.91 -22.19 18.51
CA LEU A 297 -15.69 -22.11 17.26
C LEU A 297 -17.06 -22.76 17.44
N GLY A 298 -18.11 -22.09 17.02
CA GLY A 298 -19.44 -22.65 16.91
C GLY A 298 -19.58 -23.64 15.74
N LYS A 299 -20.68 -24.38 15.67
CA LYS A 299 -20.95 -25.43 14.68
C LYS A 299 -20.86 -24.88 13.24
N ASP A 300 -21.55 -23.78 12.94
CA ASP A 300 -21.56 -23.16 11.61
C ASP A 300 -20.17 -22.68 11.17
N ALA A 301 -19.37 -22.17 12.13
CA ALA A 301 -18.00 -21.76 11.87
C ALA A 301 -17.08 -22.95 11.56
N LEU A 302 -17.34 -24.11 12.15
CA LEU A 302 -16.62 -25.36 11.87
C LEU A 302 -16.99 -25.92 10.48
N GLU A 303 -18.28 -25.93 10.14
CA GLU A 303 -18.75 -26.38 8.82
C GLU A 303 -18.19 -25.55 7.69
N SER A 304 -18.19 -24.21 7.86
CA SER A 304 -17.70 -23.27 6.84
C SER A 304 -16.17 -23.09 6.79
N ILE A 305 -15.42 -23.71 7.70
CA ILE A 305 -13.98 -23.46 7.84
C ILE A 305 -13.18 -23.88 6.60
N GLY A 306 -13.66 -24.90 5.90
CA GLY A 306 -13.08 -25.40 4.65
C GLY A 306 -13.51 -24.67 3.41
N LEU A 307 -14.41 -23.69 3.52
CA LEU A 307 -14.96 -22.97 2.36
C LEU A 307 -14.23 -21.65 2.15
N ASN A 308 -13.83 -21.38 0.92
CA ASN A 308 -13.47 -20.05 0.44
C ASN A 308 -14.64 -19.48 -0.32
N LEU A 309 -15.00 -18.23 -0.01
CA LEU A 309 -16.01 -17.46 -0.72
C LEU A 309 -15.41 -16.16 -1.23
N PHE A 310 -15.64 -15.89 -2.52
CA PHE A 310 -15.30 -14.62 -3.16
C PHE A 310 -16.54 -14.03 -3.82
N VAL A 311 -16.62 -12.72 -3.84
CA VAL A 311 -17.63 -11.96 -4.57
C VAL A 311 -16.93 -10.99 -5.52
N THR A 312 -17.53 -10.84 -6.70
CA THR A 312 -17.03 -9.95 -7.74
C THR A 312 -18.16 -9.47 -8.64
N ASN A 313 -17.96 -8.35 -9.32
CA ASN A 313 -18.81 -7.91 -10.44
C ASN A 313 -18.08 -8.03 -11.79
N VAL A 314 -16.90 -8.66 -11.82
CA VAL A 314 -16.21 -8.96 -13.08
C VAL A 314 -16.95 -10.08 -13.78
N GLU A 315 -17.36 -9.85 -15.02
CA GLU A 315 -18.11 -10.82 -15.82
C GLU A 315 -17.25 -12.06 -16.14
N GLU A 316 -17.92 -13.23 -16.29
CA GLU A 316 -17.25 -14.51 -16.49
C GLU A 316 -16.39 -14.53 -17.76
N HIS A 317 -16.89 -13.93 -18.84
CA HIS A 317 -16.17 -13.85 -20.11
C HIS A 317 -14.86 -13.01 -20.01
N LYS A 318 -14.71 -12.14 -19.01
CA LYS A 318 -13.48 -11.39 -18.71
C LYS A 318 -12.52 -12.20 -17.86
N CYS A 319 -13.02 -12.83 -16.80
CA CYS A 319 -12.23 -13.62 -15.88
C CYS A 319 -13.04 -14.80 -15.35
N CYS A 320 -12.55 -16.04 -15.57
CA CYS A 320 -13.17 -17.23 -15.02
C CYS A 320 -12.96 -17.34 -13.50
N ALA A 321 -13.69 -18.23 -12.83
CA ALA A 321 -13.65 -18.42 -11.37
C ALA A 321 -12.23 -18.58 -10.80
N GLN A 322 -11.39 -19.34 -11.50
CA GLN A 322 -10.03 -19.59 -11.06
C GLN A 322 -9.14 -18.35 -11.22
N GLU A 323 -9.32 -17.55 -12.29
CA GLU A 323 -8.61 -16.28 -12.47
C GLU A 323 -8.97 -15.29 -11.36
N ILE A 324 -10.25 -15.22 -10.94
CA ILE A 324 -10.69 -14.38 -9.82
C ILE A 324 -9.95 -14.75 -8.54
N TYR A 325 -9.86 -16.05 -8.23
CA TYR A 325 -9.11 -16.52 -7.06
C TYR A 325 -7.63 -16.11 -7.11
N GLU A 326 -6.99 -16.32 -8.28
CA GLU A 326 -5.58 -16.02 -8.47
C GLU A 326 -5.29 -14.52 -8.45
N LEU A 327 -6.14 -13.69 -9.08
CA LEU A 327 -6.05 -12.23 -9.02
C LEU A 327 -6.15 -11.73 -7.56
N TYR A 328 -7.08 -12.26 -6.78
CA TYR A 328 -7.19 -11.88 -5.39
C TYR A 328 -5.92 -12.18 -4.58
N THR A 329 -5.16 -13.21 -4.92
CA THR A 329 -3.90 -13.51 -4.24
C THR A 329 -2.84 -12.41 -4.39
N LEU A 330 -2.97 -11.53 -5.41
CA LEU A 330 -2.08 -10.39 -5.59
C LEU A 330 -2.21 -9.38 -4.44
N ARG A 331 -3.37 -9.33 -3.77
CA ARG A 331 -3.57 -8.49 -2.58
C ARG A 331 -2.49 -8.68 -1.51
N TRP A 332 -1.99 -9.91 -1.36
CA TRP A 332 -0.92 -10.20 -0.41
C TRP A 332 0.35 -9.34 -0.56
N GLN A 333 0.55 -8.71 -1.72
CA GLN A 333 1.73 -7.88 -1.95
C GLN A 333 1.77 -6.66 -1.01
N VAL A 334 0.62 -6.10 -0.64
CA VAL A 334 0.56 -4.96 0.29
C VAL A 334 1.02 -5.35 1.70
N GLU A 335 0.72 -6.57 2.14
CA GLU A 335 1.18 -7.09 3.43
C GLU A 335 2.72 -7.19 3.48
N LEU A 336 3.37 -7.54 2.36
CA LEU A 336 4.83 -7.55 2.27
C LEU A 336 5.42 -6.13 2.32
N VAL A 337 4.72 -5.15 1.79
CA VAL A 337 5.11 -3.73 1.90
C VAL A 337 5.05 -3.29 3.35
N PHE A 338 3.94 -3.50 4.05
CA PHE A 338 3.82 -3.17 5.48
C PHE A 338 4.83 -3.91 6.35
N LYS A 339 5.12 -5.17 6.02
CA LYS A 339 6.17 -5.93 6.70
C LYS A 339 7.54 -5.24 6.56
N ALA A 340 7.87 -4.75 5.38
CA ALA A 340 9.12 -4.02 5.16
C ALA A 340 9.14 -2.69 5.95
N TRP A 341 8.03 -1.93 5.96
CA TRP A 341 7.94 -0.68 6.73
C TRP A 341 8.10 -0.92 8.24
N LYS A 342 7.51 -1.98 8.77
CA LYS A 342 7.63 -2.31 10.21
C LYS A 342 9.00 -2.89 10.56
N SER A 343 9.56 -3.79 9.73
CA SER A 343 10.79 -4.51 10.06
C SER A 343 12.08 -3.78 9.69
N VAL A 344 12.05 -2.91 8.67
CA VAL A 344 13.24 -2.18 8.18
C VAL A 344 13.21 -0.73 8.62
N MET A 345 12.09 -0.03 8.38
CA MET A 345 11.98 1.41 8.67
C MET A 345 11.47 1.71 10.07
N HIS A 346 11.05 0.71 10.81
CA HIS A 346 10.50 0.86 12.16
C HIS A 346 9.42 1.95 12.27
N VAL A 347 8.53 2.04 11.27
CA VAL A 347 7.47 3.06 11.20
C VAL A 347 6.60 3.06 12.46
N HIS A 348 6.40 1.89 13.06
CA HIS A 348 5.62 1.68 14.28
C HIS A 348 6.37 1.98 15.59
N LYS A 349 7.70 2.20 15.53
CA LYS A 349 8.52 2.47 16.73
C LYS A 349 8.73 3.98 16.87
N ILE A 350 7.76 4.66 17.46
CA ILE A 350 7.82 6.11 17.69
C ILE A 350 7.64 6.37 19.19
N HIS A 351 8.72 6.80 19.84
CA HIS A 351 8.73 7.15 21.25
C HIS A 351 8.52 8.65 21.42
N CYS A 352 7.29 9.11 21.25
CA CYS A 352 6.94 10.54 21.38
C CYS A 352 5.68 10.71 22.21
N MET A 353 5.74 11.62 23.21
CA MET A 353 4.60 11.93 24.09
C MET A 353 3.83 13.17 23.63
N ASN A 354 4.43 14.07 22.86
CA ASN A 354 3.76 15.25 22.32
C ASN A 354 2.99 14.87 21.07
N PRO A 355 1.65 15.06 21.02
CA PRO A 355 0.83 14.65 19.89
C PRO A 355 1.22 15.33 18.57
N ASN A 356 1.50 16.63 18.57
CA ASN A 356 1.90 17.36 17.37
C ASN A 356 3.23 16.87 16.81
N ARG A 357 4.20 16.63 17.69
CA ARG A 357 5.49 16.05 17.28
C ARG A 357 5.33 14.63 16.77
N LEU A 358 4.47 13.82 17.40
CA LEU A 358 4.14 12.46 16.94
C LEU A 358 3.61 12.47 15.50
N GLU A 359 2.62 13.31 15.20
CA GLU A 359 2.05 13.43 13.85
C GLU A 359 3.10 13.87 12.83
N CYS A 360 3.90 14.88 13.17
CA CYS A 360 5.01 15.30 12.31
C CYS A 360 5.99 14.17 12.03
N ILE A 361 6.39 13.38 13.04
CA ILE A 361 7.30 12.24 12.88
C ILE A 361 6.67 11.17 11.98
N ILE A 362 5.38 10.89 12.13
CA ILE A 362 4.67 9.95 11.25
C ILE A 362 4.72 10.45 9.80
N LEU A 363 4.37 11.70 9.55
CA LEU A 363 4.41 12.30 8.20
C LEU A 363 5.82 12.27 7.59
N ILE A 364 6.85 12.54 8.38
CA ILE A 364 8.25 12.42 7.97
C ILE A 364 8.59 10.97 7.57
N LYS A 365 8.15 9.99 8.36
CA LYS A 365 8.34 8.57 8.02
C LYS A 365 7.57 8.17 6.75
N LEU A 366 6.38 8.73 6.50
CA LEU A 366 5.64 8.51 5.26
C LEU A 366 6.33 9.17 4.05
N LEU A 367 6.91 10.35 4.19
CA LEU A 367 7.75 10.96 3.16
C LEU A 367 8.95 10.07 2.84
N TRP A 368 9.59 9.48 3.86
CA TRP A 368 10.68 8.51 3.67
C TRP A 368 10.19 7.25 2.95
N VAL A 369 9.02 6.73 3.30
CA VAL A 369 8.36 5.64 2.58
C VAL A 369 8.19 5.98 1.11
N MET A 370 7.68 7.18 0.78
CA MET A 370 7.43 7.63 -0.58
C MET A 370 8.72 7.79 -1.40
N LEU A 371 9.77 8.35 -0.81
CA LEU A 371 11.08 8.44 -1.46
C LEU A 371 11.61 7.05 -1.82
N ASN A 372 11.61 6.13 -0.85
CA ASN A 372 12.07 4.77 -1.07
C ASN A 372 11.21 4.02 -2.11
N TRP A 373 9.89 4.19 -2.05
CA TRP A 373 8.99 3.64 -3.05
C TRP A 373 9.35 4.10 -4.46
N SER A 374 9.55 5.41 -4.63
CA SER A 374 9.91 6.02 -5.90
C SER A 374 11.26 5.50 -6.43
N ILE A 375 12.27 5.36 -5.55
CA ILE A 375 13.56 4.76 -5.90
C ILE A 375 13.37 3.30 -6.33
N VAL A 376 12.62 2.50 -5.59
CA VAL A 376 12.37 1.09 -5.94
C VAL A 376 11.66 0.97 -7.29
N GLN A 377 10.65 1.80 -7.58
CA GLN A 377 9.97 1.78 -8.87
C GLN A 377 10.92 2.19 -10.00
N CYS A 378 11.73 3.23 -9.79
CA CYS A 378 12.77 3.63 -10.74
C CYS A 378 13.76 2.48 -11.02
N LEU A 379 14.27 1.81 -9.99
CA LEU A 379 15.18 0.69 -10.11
C LEU A 379 14.56 -0.49 -10.89
N LYS A 380 13.30 -0.85 -10.59
CA LYS A 380 12.58 -1.91 -11.33
C LYS A 380 12.45 -1.58 -12.82
N GLN A 381 12.15 -0.31 -13.15
CA GLN A 381 12.08 0.13 -14.55
C GLN A 381 13.42 0.05 -15.28
N ILE A 382 14.49 0.48 -14.59
CA ILE A 382 15.82 0.55 -15.15
C ILE A 382 16.41 -0.85 -15.34
N THR A 383 16.33 -1.67 -14.31
CA THR A 383 16.94 -3.01 -14.33
C THR A 383 16.11 -4.01 -15.11
N ARG A 384 14.78 -3.81 -15.22
CA ARG A 384 13.78 -4.78 -15.70
C ARG A 384 13.83 -6.10 -14.92
N MET A 385 14.34 -6.06 -13.69
CA MET A 385 14.45 -7.22 -12.80
C MET A 385 13.35 -7.17 -11.74
N ASP A 386 12.91 -8.34 -11.29
CA ASP A 386 12.00 -8.41 -10.14
C ASP A 386 12.78 -8.26 -8.84
N LEU A 387 12.92 -7.00 -8.42
CA LEU A 387 13.64 -6.65 -7.21
C LEU A 387 12.75 -6.87 -5.98
N SER A 388 13.35 -7.43 -4.92
CA SER A 388 12.72 -7.56 -3.62
C SER A 388 12.62 -6.18 -2.96
N TYR A 389 11.40 -5.69 -2.75
CA TYR A 389 11.15 -4.43 -2.05
C TYR A 389 11.88 -4.41 -0.69
N HIS A 390 11.77 -5.47 0.10
CA HIS A 390 12.42 -5.59 1.40
C HIS A 390 13.96 -5.51 1.33
N LYS A 391 14.59 -6.23 0.36
CA LYS A 391 16.06 -6.20 0.20
C LYS A 391 16.53 -4.81 -0.23
N VAL A 392 15.83 -4.18 -1.18
CA VAL A 392 16.16 -2.81 -1.63
C VAL A 392 16.01 -1.81 -0.49
N MET A 393 14.93 -1.90 0.31
CA MET A 393 14.72 -1.04 1.47
C MET A 393 15.87 -1.14 2.50
N ARG A 394 16.34 -2.35 2.78
CA ARG A 394 17.51 -2.55 3.65
C ARG A 394 18.77 -1.91 3.09
N THR A 395 19.00 -2.06 1.78
CA THR A 395 20.14 -1.43 1.09
C THR A 395 20.07 0.09 1.15
N LEU A 396 18.89 0.67 0.92
CA LEU A 396 18.67 2.12 0.98
C LEU A 396 18.90 2.65 2.39
N LEU A 397 18.41 1.94 3.41
CA LEU A 397 18.61 2.32 4.80
C LEU A 397 20.10 2.29 5.19
N ALA A 398 20.81 1.22 4.84
CA ALA A 398 22.24 1.11 5.10
C ALA A 398 23.08 2.19 4.38
N ARG A 399 22.53 2.79 3.34
CA ARG A 399 23.19 3.85 2.53
C ARG A 399 22.54 5.23 2.68
N SER A 400 21.75 5.42 3.71
CA SER A 400 20.96 6.63 3.92
C SER A 400 21.81 7.90 4.01
N GLN A 401 22.95 7.85 4.68
CA GLN A 401 23.90 8.98 4.76
C GLN A 401 24.48 9.35 3.38
N SER A 402 24.86 8.35 2.58
CA SER A 402 25.33 8.60 1.21
C SER A 402 24.23 9.09 0.27
N LEU A 403 23.00 8.66 0.49
CA LEU A 403 21.83 9.18 -0.21
C LEU A 403 21.60 10.65 0.15
N SER A 404 21.64 10.98 1.44
CA SER A 404 21.52 12.36 1.94
C SER A 404 22.53 13.28 1.24
N ARG A 405 23.82 12.94 1.30
CA ARG A 405 24.86 13.71 0.63
C ARG A 405 24.58 13.88 -0.87
N ALA A 406 24.26 12.79 -1.55
CA ALA A 406 24.01 12.81 -2.98
C ALA A 406 22.82 13.70 -3.38
N ILE A 407 21.77 13.76 -2.54
CA ILE A 407 20.61 14.63 -2.77
C ILE A 407 20.98 16.10 -2.50
N MET A 408 21.76 16.35 -1.43
CA MET A 408 22.09 17.70 -1.00
C MET A 408 23.17 18.37 -1.87
N GLU A 409 24.15 17.61 -2.35
CA GLU A 409 25.25 18.19 -3.12
C GLU A 409 24.79 18.68 -4.49
N ASN A 410 24.42 17.78 -5.38
CA ASN A 410 23.92 18.17 -6.71
C ASN A 410 23.39 16.96 -7.50
N GLN A 411 22.77 17.27 -8.64
CA GLN A 411 22.16 16.30 -9.53
C GLN A 411 23.13 15.24 -10.08
N GLU A 412 24.38 15.61 -10.34
CA GLU A 412 25.38 14.67 -10.90
C GLU A 412 25.84 13.66 -9.84
N MET A 413 26.02 14.10 -8.59
CA MET A 413 26.32 13.21 -7.48
C MET A 413 25.17 12.21 -7.24
N PHE A 414 23.93 12.68 -7.29
CA PHE A 414 22.78 11.77 -7.18
C PHE A 414 22.72 10.77 -8.34
N LYS A 415 23.01 11.16 -9.57
CA LYS A 415 23.08 10.23 -10.71
C LYS A 415 24.16 9.18 -10.54
N ARG A 416 25.36 9.56 -10.06
CA ARG A 416 26.44 8.62 -9.77
C ARG A 416 26.03 7.64 -8.66
N TRP A 417 25.46 8.14 -7.58
CA TRP A 417 24.95 7.33 -6.47
C TRP A 417 23.89 6.33 -6.95
N LEU A 418 22.93 6.77 -7.76
CA LEU A 418 21.89 5.92 -8.34
C LEU A 418 22.49 4.85 -9.27
N GLY A 419 23.51 5.20 -10.05
CA GLY A 419 24.25 4.25 -10.89
C GLY A 419 24.89 3.13 -10.07
N GLN A 420 25.56 3.46 -8.96
CA GLN A 420 26.12 2.48 -8.03
C GLN A 420 25.04 1.61 -7.38
N LEU A 421 23.92 2.22 -6.99
CA LEU A 421 22.81 1.49 -6.40
C LEU A 421 22.20 0.48 -7.39
N ILE A 422 22.10 0.82 -8.67
CA ILE A 422 21.63 -0.08 -9.73
C ILE A 422 22.47 -1.34 -9.77
N GLU A 423 23.80 -1.23 -9.77
CA GLU A 423 24.68 -2.40 -9.82
C GLU A 423 24.57 -3.25 -8.53
N ILE A 424 24.51 -2.63 -7.36
CA ILE A 424 24.26 -3.34 -6.11
C ILE A 424 22.93 -4.10 -6.15
N CYS A 425 21.88 -3.47 -6.65
CA CYS A 425 20.56 -4.11 -6.70
C CYS A 425 20.48 -5.27 -7.68
N LYS A 426 21.19 -5.20 -8.82
CA LYS A 426 21.29 -6.32 -9.76
C LYS A 426 21.95 -7.55 -9.15
N LEU A 427 22.95 -7.36 -8.30
CA LEU A 427 23.71 -8.43 -7.67
C LEU A 427 22.99 -9.01 -6.43
N HIS A 428 22.42 -8.15 -5.58
CA HIS A 428 22.04 -8.57 -4.23
C HIS A 428 20.55 -8.47 -3.92
N ASN A 429 19.78 -7.70 -4.72
CA ASN A 429 18.41 -7.36 -4.34
C ASN A 429 17.34 -8.00 -5.22
N VAL A 430 17.72 -8.94 -6.09
CA VAL A 430 16.76 -9.73 -6.88
C VAL A 430 15.98 -10.66 -5.97
N LYS A 431 14.70 -10.84 -6.26
CA LYS A 431 13.88 -11.83 -5.55
C LYS A 431 14.36 -13.23 -5.84
N GLU A 432 14.49 -14.02 -4.80
CA GLU A 432 14.69 -15.46 -4.89
C GLU A 432 13.34 -16.15 -4.79
N TYR A 433 13.02 -16.95 -5.79
CA TYR A 433 11.77 -17.71 -5.82
C TYR A 433 12.05 -19.18 -5.51
N LYS A 434 11.43 -19.66 -4.43
CA LYS A 434 11.53 -21.09 -4.04
C LYS A 434 10.83 -22.03 -5.02
N LYS A 435 9.96 -21.52 -5.91
CA LYS A 435 9.23 -22.26 -6.95
C LYS A 435 9.10 -21.39 -8.19
N GLN A 436 9.26 -21.98 -9.39
CA GLN A 436 8.94 -21.34 -10.67
C GLN A 436 7.46 -20.87 -10.68
N GLY A 437 7.17 -19.74 -11.30
CA GLY A 437 5.81 -19.22 -11.43
C GLY A 437 5.34 -18.27 -10.28
N ASN A 438 6.22 -17.89 -9.35
CA ASN A 438 5.87 -17.00 -8.25
C ASN A 438 6.14 -15.51 -8.51
N ARG A 439 6.67 -15.12 -9.67
CA ARG A 439 6.83 -13.71 -10.03
C ARG A 439 5.47 -13.09 -10.30
N ILE A 440 5.20 -11.88 -9.79
CA ILE A 440 3.90 -11.23 -9.96
C ILE A 440 3.54 -11.09 -11.44
N MET A 441 4.48 -10.65 -12.27
CA MET A 441 4.27 -10.53 -13.71
C MET A 441 4.22 -11.88 -14.41
N GLU A 442 5.01 -12.86 -14.00
CA GLU A 442 4.91 -14.24 -14.47
C GLU A 442 3.62 -14.90 -13.98
N LYS A 443 3.16 -14.61 -12.76
CA LYS A 443 1.90 -15.10 -12.26
C LYS A 443 0.73 -14.52 -13.05
N ILE A 444 0.76 -13.24 -13.37
CA ILE A 444 -0.22 -12.58 -14.24
C ILE A 444 -0.12 -13.14 -15.68
N GLN A 445 1.08 -13.47 -16.19
CA GLN A 445 1.29 -14.10 -17.48
C GLN A 445 0.94 -15.60 -17.46
N TYR A 446 1.24 -16.31 -16.38
CA TYR A 446 0.91 -17.71 -16.16
C TYR A 446 -0.60 -17.95 -16.05
N ILE A 447 -1.30 -17.10 -15.35
CA ILE A 447 -2.76 -17.08 -15.33
C ILE A 447 -3.27 -17.01 -16.78
N ARG A 448 -2.64 -16.19 -17.63
CA ARG A 448 -2.96 -16.08 -19.06
C ARG A 448 -2.73 -17.38 -19.85
N SER A 449 -1.55 -18.01 -19.71
CA SER A 449 -1.19 -19.19 -20.54
C SER A 449 -2.00 -20.44 -20.21
N LYS A 450 -2.46 -20.54 -18.96
CA LYS A 450 -3.22 -21.69 -18.48
C LYS A 450 -4.70 -21.66 -18.89
N TYR A 451 -5.25 -20.49 -19.17
CA TYR A 451 -6.69 -20.28 -19.39
C TYR A 451 -7.07 -19.82 -20.82
N VAL A 452 -6.12 -19.65 -21.73
CA VAL A 452 -6.40 -19.46 -23.17
C VAL A 452 -7.10 -20.67 -23.80
N VAL A 453 -7.16 -21.79 -23.09
CA VAL A 453 -7.79 -23.04 -23.54
C VAL A 453 -9.27 -23.14 -23.12
N CYS A 454 -9.80 -22.18 -22.36
CA CYS A 454 -11.19 -22.20 -21.86
C CYS A 454 -12.11 -21.18 -22.56
N SER A 455 -11.71 -20.67 -23.73
CA SER A 455 -12.56 -19.79 -24.57
C SER A 455 -12.91 -20.46 -25.88
#